data_182d4c792ba3e691127790909c0ecb69
#
_entry.id   182d4c792ba3e691127790909c0ecb69
#
_cell.length_a   1.000
_cell.length_b   1.000
_cell.length_c   1.000
_cell.angle_alpha   90.00
_cell.angle_beta   90.00
_cell.angle_gamma   90.00
#
_symmetry.space_group_name_H-M   'P 1'
#
loop_
_entity.id
_entity.type
_entity.pdbx_description
1 polymer ?
#
loop_
_entity_poly.entity_id
_entity_poly.type
_entity_poly.pdbx_seq_one_letter_code
_entity_poly.pdbx_strand_id
1 'polypeptide(L)'
;MRFTKLFAAVLCSLAALAASGQNLRDEIAANPGKSGGVYYVYTYDNPVLTPAPKGYKPFYISHYGRHGSRWLLHDSEYDEVMAVFRAADAANAFTERGREVYGRVKRVYDDGIDRGGDLSPLGAEQHREIAARMYRNFPEVFRSGAVVDAQATLVVRCVLSMAAFCERLKELNPRLEVSRTAGRRTTRYLNFYSKPTNPTLSREYLDLSLIHISEPTRHAQI
;
A
#
# COMPACT_ATOMS: atom_id res chain seq x y z
N MET A 1 -27.82 5.67 -42.03
CA MET A 1 -27.19 4.50 -41.34
C MET A 1 -25.88 4.75 -40.62
N ARG A 2 -25.01 5.70 -40.97
CA ARG A 2 -23.75 5.98 -40.22
C ARG A 2 -23.97 6.74 -38.91
N PHE A 3 -24.88 7.70 -38.89
CA PHE A 3 -25.17 8.50 -37.70
C PHE A 3 -25.82 7.71 -36.53
N THR A 4 -26.69 6.76 -36.83
CA THR A 4 -27.32 5.89 -35.84
C THR A 4 -26.32 4.98 -35.11
N LYS A 5 -25.30 4.47 -35.83
CA LYS A 5 -24.24 3.64 -35.25
C LYS A 5 -23.30 4.44 -34.34
N LEU A 6 -23.01 5.70 -34.70
CA LEU A 6 -22.17 6.58 -33.86
C LEU A 6 -22.91 6.98 -32.60
N PHE A 7 -24.20 7.28 -32.68
CA PHE A 7 -25.01 7.62 -31.52
C PHE A 7 -25.17 6.45 -30.54
N ALA A 8 -25.36 5.24 -31.05
CA ALA A 8 -25.40 4.02 -30.24
C ALA A 8 -24.06 3.73 -29.53
N ALA A 9 -22.93 3.94 -30.21
CA ALA A 9 -21.61 3.74 -29.62
C ALA A 9 -21.32 4.76 -28.48
N VAL A 10 -21.72 6.03 -28.68
CA VAL A 10 -21.57 7.07 -27.64
C VAL A 10 -22.50 6.78 -26.43
N LEU A 11 -23.72 6.31 -26.68
CA LEU A 11 -24.65 5.95 -25.60
C LEU A 11 -24.15 4.75 -24.79
N CYS A 12 -23.57 3.73 -25.44
CA CYS A 12 -22.97 2.58 -24.78
C CYS A 12 -21.73 2.95 -23.96
N SER A 13 -20.88 3.88 -24.45
CA SER A 13 -19.73 4.33 -23.68
C SER A 13 -20.10 5.18 -22.45
N LEU A 14 -21.14 6.00 -22.55
CA LEU A 14 -21.68 6.75 -21.41
C LEU A 14 -22.34 5.84 -20.38
N ALA A 15 -23.03 4.80 -20.81
CA ALA A 15 -23.64 3.80 -19.90
C ALA A 15 -22.56 2.97 -19.18
N ALA A 16 -21.47 2.62 -19.85
CA ALA A 16 -20.35 1.90 -19.22
C ALA A 16 -19.62 2.73 -18.16
N LEU A 17 -19.46 4.04 -18.37
CA LEU A 17 -18.88 4.97 -17.39
C LEU A 17 -19.77 5.14 -16.16
N ALA A 18 -21.10 5.20 -16.35
CA ALA A 18 -22.06 5.29 -15.25
C ALA A 18 -22.11 3.99 -14.41
N ALA A 19 -22.01 2.83 -15.05
CA ALA A 19 -21.98 1.52 -14.38
C ALA A 19 -20.72 1.36 -13.51
N SER A 20 -19.57 1.86 -13.97
CA SER A 20 -18.33 1.80 -13.19
C SER A 20 -18.40 2.65 -11.91
N GLY A 21 -19.03 3.84 -11.97
CA GLY A 21 -19.19 4.72 -10.81
C GLY A 21 -20.19 4.19 -9.78
N GLN A 22 -21.21 3.47 -10.22
CA GLN A 22 -22.17 2.83 -9.33
C GLN A 22 -21.54 1.67 -8.55
N ASN A 23 -20.75 0.84 -9.22
CA ASN A 23 -20.06 -0.28 -8.61
C ASN A 23 -19.09 0.15 -7.50
N LEU A 24 -18.35 1.24 -7.69
CA LEU A 24 -17.43 1.76 -6.67
C LEU A 24 -18.16 2.28 -5.42
N ARG A 25 -19.30 2.95 -5.59
CA ARG A 25 -20.11 3.42 -4.45
C ARG A 25 -20.70 2.26 -3.64
N ASP A 26 -21.19 1.24 -4.31
CA ASP A 26 -21.74 0.03 -3.68
C ASP A 26 -20.64 -0.73 -2.93
N GLU A 27 -19.45 -0.80 -3.51
CA GLU A 27 -18.28 -1.41 -2.88
C GLU A 27 -17.83 -0.67 -1.61
N ILE A 28 -17.79 0.68 -1.63
CA ILE A 28 -17.46 1.50 -0.46
C ILE A 28 -18.59 1.42 0.58
N ALA A 29 -19.85 1.39 0.16
CA ALA A 29 -20.96 1.22 1.09
C ALA A 29 -20.91 -0.14 1.82
N ALA A 30 -20.55 -1.20 1.09
CA ALA A 30 -20.36 -2.54 1.66
C ALA A 30 -19.12 -2.64 2.57
N ASN A 31 -18.07 -1.88 2.29
CA ASN A 31 -16.84 -1.81 3.07
C ASN A 31 -16.35 -0.36 3.22
N PRO A 32 -16.88 0.38 4.22
CA PRO A 32 -16.51 1.79 4.44
C PRO A 32 -15.01 2.03 4.65
N GLY A 33 -14.26 1.02 5.11
CA GLY A 33 -12.80 1.08 5.25
C GLY A 33 -12.10 1.41 3.94
N LYS A 34 -12.65 1.02 2.80
CA LYS A 34 -12.09 1.31 1.47
C LYS A 34 -12.06 2.82 1.13
N SER A 35 -12.89 3.63 1.81
CA SER A 35 -12.84 5.09 1.69
C SER A 35 -11.56 5.71 2.29
N GLY A 36 -10.83 4.95 3.10
CA GLY A 36 -9.59 5.39 3.75
C GLY A 36 -8.42 5.62 2.79
N GLY A 37 -8.54 5.29 1.50
CA GLY A 37 -7.49 5.50 0.52
C GLY A 37 -6.17 4.87 0.95
N VAL A 38 -5.12 5.66 1.10
CA VAL A 38 -3.78 5.19 1.53
C VAL A 38 -3.73 4.64 2.94
N TYR A 39 -4.75 4.87 3.77
CA TYR A 39 -4.89 4.34 5.12
C TYR A 39 -5.66 3.02 5.15
N TYR A 40 -6.19 2.56 4.01
CA TYR A 40 -6.80 1.24 3.93
C TYR A 40 -5.74 0.17 4.13
N VAL A 41 -6.03 -0.78 5.00
CA VAL A 41 -5.08 -1.87 5.30
C VAL A 41 -4.91 -2.77 4.08
N TYR A 42 -3.67 -3.13 3.77
CA TYR A 42 -3.38 -4.13 2.75
C TYR A 42 -3.97 -5.49 3.16
N THR A 43 -4.87 -6.01 2.35
CA THR A 43 -5.51 -7.32 2.56
C THR A 43 -4.74 -8.42 1.82
N TYR A 44 -4.76 -9.61 2.41
CA TYR A 44 -4.06 -10.78 1.85
C TYR A 44 -4.97 -11.59 0.92
N ASP A 45 -5.65 -10.94 0.02
CA ASP A 45 -6.41 -11.65 -1.00
C ASP A 45 -5.45 -12.55 -1.79
N ASN A 46 -5.76 -13.83 -1.85
CA ASN A 46 -5.02 -14.78 -2.67
C ASN A 46 -5.70 -14.86 -4.04
N PRO A 47 -5.32 -14.03 -5.01
CA PRO A 47 -5.90 -14.11 -6.34
C PRO A 47 -5.54 -15.46 -6.97
N VAL A 48 -6.47 -16.02 -7.72
CA VAL A 48 -6.17 -17.18 -8.56
C VAL A 48 -5.24 -16.70 -9.67
N LEU A 49 -4.00 -17.19 -9.64
CA LEU A 49 -3.01 -16.84 -10.67
C LEU A 49 -3.37 -17.50 -11.99
N THR A 50 -3.26 -16.74 -13.08
CA THR A 50 -3.34 -17.30 -14.42
C THR A 50 -2.17 -18.26 -14.63
N PRO A 51 -2.41 -19.51 -15.07
CA PRO A 51 -1.32 -20.45 -15.35
C PRO A 51 -0.37 -19.91 -16.40
N ALA A 52 0.93 -20.21 -16.25
CA ALA A 52 1.90 -19.87 -17.28
C ALA A 52 1.55 -20.54 -18.62
N PRO A 53 1.77 -19.87 -19.77
CA PRO A 53 1.59 -20.49 -21.06
C PRO A 53 2.44 -21.76 -21.22
N LYS A 54 1.97 -22.70 -22.02
CA LYS A 54 2.70 -23.96 -22.25
C LYS A 54 4.14 -23.71 -22.73
N GLY A 55 5.11 -24.32 -22.07
CA GLY A 55 6.53 -24.16 -22.36
C GLY A 55 7.24 -23.02 -21.64
N TYR A 56 6.50 -22.17 -20.90
CA TYR A 56 7.09 -21.10 -20.10
C TYR A 56 7.16 -21.48 -18.61
N LYS A 57 8.24 -21.06 -17.95
CA LYS A 57 8.43 -21.21 -16.52
C LYS A 57 8.98 -19.92 -15.94
N PRO A 58 8.54 -19.50 -14.74
CA PRO A 58 9.13 -18.35 -14.06
C PRO A 58 10.60 -18.66 -13.72
N PHE A 59 11.49 -17.72 -13.98
CA PHE A 59 12.92 -17.86 -13.69
C PHE A 59 13.48 -16.68 -12.90
N TYR A 60 12.74 -15.57 -12.85
CA TYR A 60 13.13 -14.33 -12.20
C TYR A 60 11.92 -13.58 -11.69
N ILE A 61 12.04 -12.91 -10.53
CA ILE A 61 11.04 -11.99 -10.00
C ILE A 61 11.71 -10.64 -9.76
N SER A 62 11.13 -9.59 -10.32
CA SER A 62 11.41 -8.21 -9.93
C SER A 62 10.25 -7.70 -9.09
N HIS A 63 10.54 -7.29 -7.85
CA HIS A 63 9.55 -6.79 -6.93
C HIS A 63 9.89 -5.38 -6.49
N TYR A 64 8.95 -4.45 -6.68
CA TYR A 64 9.02 -3.11 -6.14
C TYR A 64 7.86 -2.91 -5.19
N GLY A 65 8.14 -2.68 -3.92
CA GLY A 65 7.13 -2.57 -2.87
C GLY A 65 7.21 -1.22 -2.15
N ARG A 66 6.08 -0.78 -1.61
CA ARG A 66 6.01 0.27 -0.61
C ARG A 66 6.31 -0.34 0.76
N HIS A 67 6.79 0.46 1.73
CA HIS A 67 6.85 0.03 3.13
C HIS A 67 5.49 -0.46 3.65
N GLY A 68 5.48 -1.33 4.65
CA GLY A 68 4.28 -1.82 5.30
C GLY A 68 3.51 -0.74 6.07
N SER A 69 2.43 -1.12 6.72
CA SER A 69 1.65 -0.23 7.57
C SER A 69 2.52 0.44 8.64
N ARG A 70 2.26 1.70 8.90
CA ARG A 70 3.00 2.57 9.81
C ARG A 70 2.07 3.46 10.61
N TRP A 71 2.56 4.04 11.69
CA TRP A 71 1.88 5.16 12.33
C TRP A 71 1.89 6.40 11.43
N LEU A 72 1.08 7.41 11.75
CA LEU A 72 1.06 8.69 11.02
C LEU A 72 2.45 9.32 11.02
N LEU A 73 2.72 10.22 10.09
CA LEU A 73 4.08 10.75 9.93
C LEU A 73 4.47 11.75 11.02
N HIS A 74 3.49 12.51 11.51
CA HIS A 74 3.71 13.59 12.47
C HIS A 74 2.73 13.48 13.62
N ASP A 75 3.17 13.76 14.83
CA ASP A 75 2.34 13.76 16.03
C ASP A 75 1.22 14.80 15.95
N SER A 76 1.45 15.92 15.23
CA SER A 76 0.43 16.92 14.96
C SER A 76 -0.83 16.37 14.31
N GLU A 77 -0.71 15.32 13.48
CA GLU A 77 -1.87 14.66 12.85
C GLU A 77 -2.77 13.98 13.90
N TYR A 78 -2.21 13.52 15.01
CA TYR A 78 -2.94 13.00 16.17
C TYR A 78 -3.44 14.11 17.07
N ASP A 79 -2.60 15.13 17.34
CA ASP A 79 -2.91 16.25 18.24
C ASP A 79 -4.09 17.07 17.74
N GLU A 80 -4.17 17.35 16.43
CA GLU A 80 -5.27 18.10 15.82
C GLU A 80 -6.62 17.42 16.09
N VAL A 81 -6.69 16.10 15.92
CA VAL A 81 -7.90 15.32 16.19
C VAL A 81 -8.21 15.33 17.70
N MET A 82 -7.20 15.08 18.54
CA MET A 82 -7.39 15.04 19.98
C MET A 82 -7.80 16.39 20.57
N ALA A 83 -7.33 17.49 20.00
CA ALA A 83 -7.72 18.84 20.46
C ALA A 83 -9.23 19.06 20.38
N VAL A 84 -9.87 18.62 19.28
CA VAL A 84 -11.33 18.73 19.10
C VAL A 84 -12.06 17.89 20.16
N PHE A 85 -11.63 16.67 20.41
CA PHE A 85 -12.26 15.80 21.41
C PHE A 85 -12.04 16.31 22.84
N ARG A 86 -10.85 16.81 23.17
CA ARG A 86 -10.57 17.40 24.48
C ARG A 86 -11.41 18.64 24.74
N ALA A 87 -11.62 19.50 23.72
CA ALA A 87 -12.49 20.66 23.83
C ALA A 87 -13.96 20.26 24.09
N ALA A 88 -14.45 19.24 23.39
CA ALA A 88 -15.81 18.72 23.58
C ALA A 88 -16.00 18.08 24.96
N ASP A 89 -14.98 17.38 25.47
CA ASP A 89 -14.98 16.79 26.82
C ASP A 89 -15.04 17.87 27.90
N ALA A 90 -14.18 18.88 27.79
CA ALA A 90 -14.16 20.03 28.71
C ALA A 90 -15.49 20.79 28.74
N ALA A 91 -16.19 20.86 27.64
CA ALA A 91 -17.53 21.49 27.52
C ALA A 91 -18.68 20.55 27.93
N ASN A 92 -18.43 19.31 28.34
CA ASN A 92 -19.45 18.27 28.58
C ASN A 92 -20.41 18.10 27.39
N ALA A 93 -19.90 18.27 26.16
CA ALA A 93 -20.70 18.29 24.93
C ALA A 93 -20.85 16.91 24.26
N PHE A 94 -20.36 15.82 24.87
CA PHE A 94 -20.50 14.49 24.31
C PHE A 94 -21.89 13.89 24.50
N THR A 95 -22.43 13.34 23.42
CA THR A 95 -23.46 12.31 23.48
C THR A 95 -22.82 11.01 24.02
N GLU A 96 -23.62 10.02 24.38
CA GLU A 96 -23.13 8.67 24.73
C GLU A 96 -22.23 8.09 23.62
N ARG A 97 -22.69 8.18 22.39
CA ARG A 97 -21.90 7.75 21.22
C ARG A 97 -20.61 8.56 21.03
N GLY A 98 -20.66 9.88 21.26
CA GLY A 98 -19.48 10.74 21.21
C GLY A 98 -18.43 10.33 22.23
N ARG A 99 -18.84 9.96 23.42
CA ARG A 99 -17.94 9.48 24.50
C ARG A 99 -17.30 8.14 24.15
N GLU A 100 -18.06 7.20 23.58
CA GLU A 100 -17.51 5.94 23.06
C GLU A 100 -16.44 6.19 22.00
N VAL A 101 -16.73 7.06 21.01
CA VAL A 101 -15.79 7.41 19.94
C VAL A 101 -14.55 8.08 20.51
N TYR A 102 -14.69 9.01 21.44
CA TYR A 102 -13.54 9.63 22.12
C TYR A 102 -12.62 8.59 22.77
N GLY A 103 -13.17 7.61 23.47
CA GLY A 103 -12.37 6.53 24.06
C GLY A 103 -11.60 5.70 23.01
N ARG A 104 -12.15 5.53 21.80
CA ARG A 104 -11.46 4.86 20.68
C ARG A 104 -10.34 5.73 20.11
N VAL A 105 -10.62 7.01 19.86
CA VAL A 105 -9.64 7.98 19.36
C VAL A 105 -8.49 8.12 20.34
N LYS A 106 -8.79 8.21 21.65
CA LYS A 106 -7.76 8.29 22.68
C LYS A 106 -6.81 7.09 22.66
N ARG A 107 -7.33 5.87 22.49
CA ARG A 107 -6.46 4.69 22.36
C ARG A 107 -5.54 4.76 21.14
N VAL A 108 -6.04 5.25 20.01
CA VAL A 108 -5.24 5.45 18.79
C VAL A 108 -4.16 6.51 19.02
N TYR A 109 -4.51 7.60 19.72
CA TYR A 109 -3.58 8.65 20.10
C TYR A 109 -2.48 8.12 21.00
N ASP A 110 -2.85 7.46 22.10
CA ASP A 110 -1.91 6.92 23.10
C ASP A 110 -0.95 5.87 22.48
N ASP A 111 -1.41 5.11 21.46
CA ASP A 111 -0.56 4.17 20.73
C ASP A 111 0.33 4.83 19.68
N GLY A 112 -0.09 5.95 19.10
CA GLY A 112 0.57 6.56 17.94
C GLY A 112 1.52 7.71 18.26
N ILE A 113 1.34 8.40 19.38
CA ILE A 113 2.19 9.53 19.78
C ILE A 113 3.65 9.09 19.98
N ASP A 114 4.61 9.94 19.60
CA ASP A 114 6.05 9.66 19.62
C ASP A 114 6.52 8.51 18.68
N ARG A 115 5.64 8.04 17.78
CA ARG A 115 5.95 6.98 16.81
C ARG A 115 5.87 7.47 15.37
N GLY A 116 6.05 8.75 15.14
CA GLY A 116 5.89 9.39 13.84
C GLY A 116 6.64 8.68 12.71
N GLY A 117 5.88 8.04 11.82
CA GLY A 117 6.40 7.33 10.64
C GLY A 117 7.05 5.98 10.89
N ASP A 118 7.03 5.44 12.09
CA ASP A 118 7.57 4.12 12.41
C ASP A 118 6.77 3.01 11.74
N LEU A 119 7.45 1.93 11.34
CA LEU A 119 6.80 0.72 10.85
C LEU A 119 6.04 0.04 11.99
N SER A 120 4.75 -0.23 11.78
CA SER A 120 3.96 -0.96 12.76
C SER A 120 4.27 -2.47 12.70
N PRO A 121 3.97 -3.23 13.80
CA PRO A 121 4.05 -4.70 13.78
C PRO A 121 3.24 -5.31 12.63
N LEU A 122 2.06 -4.77 12.34
CA LEU A 122 1.26 -5.16 11.19
C LEU A 122 2.01 -4.93 9.88
N GLY A 123 2.74 -3.82 9.75
CA GLY A 123 3.54 -3.52 8.55
C GLY A 123 4.66 -4.52 8.31
N ALA A 124 5.32 -4.97 9.35
CA ALA A 124 6.32 -6.03 9.25
C ALA A 124 5.67 -7.35 8.82
N GLU A 125 4.54 -7.73 9.43
CA GLU A 125 3.81 -8.95 9.08
C GLU A 125 3.31 -8.94 7.64
N GLN A 126 2.84 -7.79 7.13
CA GLN A 126 2.45 -7.65 5.72
C GLN A 126 3.59 -8.06 4.77
N HIS A 127 4.82 -7.64 5.04
CA HIS A 127 5.97 -8.00 4.22
C HIS A 127 6.36 -9.47 4.36
N ARG A 128 6.22 -10.05 5.54
CA ARG A 128 6.40 -11.50 5.75
C ARG A 128 5.40 -12.31 4.94
N GLU A 129 4.13 -11.90 4.92
CA GLU A 129 3.08 -12.57 4.14
C GLU A 129 3.26 -12.40 2.62
N ILE A 130 3.73 -11.23 2.16
CA ILE A 130 4.09 -11.02 0.75
C ILE A 130 5.21 -11.99 0.34
N ALA A 131 6.26 -12.11 1.16
CA ALA A 131 7.36 -13.04 0.92
C ALA A 131 6.89 -14.50 0.88
N ALA A 132 6.07 -14.90 1.85
CA ALA A 132 5.52 -16.26 1.91
C ALA A 132 4.66 -16.59 0.70
N ARG A 133 3.82 -15.64 0.25
CA ARG A 133 2.99 -15.81 -0.93
C ARG A 133 3.82 -15.89 -2.20
N MET A 134 4.85 -15.06 -2.37
CA MET A 134 5.77 -15.16 -3.50
C MET A 134 6.46 -16.51 -3.53
N TYR A 135 7.00 -16.94 -2.40
CA TYR A 135 7.67 -18.22 -2.28
C TYR A 135 6.75 -19.39 -2.67
N ARG A 136 5.51 -19.37 -2.17
CA ARG A 136 4.50 -20.40 -2.45
C ARG A 136 4.06 -20.42 -3.92
N ASN A 137 3.93 -19.25 -4.53
CA ASN A 137 3.41 -19.13 -5.89
C ASN A 137 4.48 -19.34 -6.98
N PHE A 138 5.75 -19.13 -6.64
CA PHE A 138 6.88 -19.22 -7.59
C PHE A 138 8.07 -19.99 -7.02
N PRO A 139 7.86 -21.24 -6.58
CA PRO A 139 8.90 -22.01 -5.90
C PRO A 139 10.15 -22.26 -6.76
N GLU A 140 9.98 -22.26 -8.10
CA GLU A 140 11.09 -22.46 -9.03
C GLU A 140 12.13 -21.33 -8.97
N VAL A 141 11.69 -20.11 -8.66
CA VAL A 141 12.57 -18.93 -8.55
C VAL A 141 13.37 -18.97 -7.24
N PHE A 142 12.79 -19.53 -6.18
CA PHE A 142 13.39 -19.59 -4.83
C PHE A 142 14.06 -20.93 -4.51
N ARG A 143 14.51 -21.68 -5.51
CA ARG A 143 15.23 -22.92 -5.30
C ARG A 143 16.55 -22.72 -4.55
N SER A 144 17.15 -23.82 -4.06
CA SER A 144 18.43 -23.79 -3.33
C SER A 144 19.52 -23.04 -4.13
N GLY A 145 20.24 -22.13 -3.47
CA GLY A 145 21.28 -21.31 -4.07
C GLY A 145 20.77 -20.16 -4.93
N ALA A 146 19.46 -19.88 -4.94
CA ALA A 146 18.96 -18.68 -5.58
C ALA A 146 19.40 -17.43 -4.82
N VAL A 147 19.77 -16.40 -5.58
CA VAL A 147 20.25 -15.10 -5.06
C VAL A 147 19.08 -14.13 -4.96
N VAL A 148 18.92 -13.51 -3.81
CA VAL A 148 17.98 -12.41 -3.58
C VAL A 148 18.77 -11.15 -3.31
N ASP A 149 18.71 -10.18 -4.22
CA ASP A 149 19.29 -8.84 -4.01
C ASP A 149 18.18 -7.88 -3.59
N ALA A 150 18.18 -7.52 -2.30
CA ALA A 150 17.18 -6.66 -1.71
C ALA A 150 17.75 -5.27 -1.42
N GLN A 151 17.01 -4.26 -1.85
CA GLN A 151 17.44 -2.87 -1.72
C GLN A 151 16.33 -2.01 -1.10
N ALA A 152 16.70 -1.08 -0.22
CA ALA A 152 15.79 -0.13 0.39
C ALA A 152 16.33 1.30 0.32
N THR A 153 15.43 2.27 0.49
CA THR A 153 15.80 3.66 0.78
C THR A 153 16.38 3.76 2.20
N LEU A 154 16.96 4.91 2.55
CA LEU A 154 17.46 5.19 3.91
C LEU A 154 16.36 5.39 4.96
N VAL A 155 15.10 5.36 4.56
CA VAL A 155 13.97 5.52 5.47
C VAL A 155 13.83 4.24 6.31
N VAL A 156 13.89 4.35 7.63
CA VAL A 156 13.94 3.22 8.57
C VAL A 156 12.81 2.22 8.32
N ARG A 157 11.57 2.68 8.16
CA ARG A 157 10.45 1.78 7.87
C ARG A 157 10.59 0.99 6.57
N CYS A 158 11.29 1.55 5.56
CA CYS A 158 11.57 0.82 4.31
C CYS A 158 12.62 -0.26 4.54
N VAL A 159 13.66 0.05 5.33
CA VAL A 159 14.69 -0.92 5.71
C VAL A 159 14.09 -2.08 6.51
N LEU A 160 13.25 -1.77 7.50
CA LEU A 160 12.58 -2.78 8.32
C LEU A 160 11.59 -3.62 7.52
N SER A 161 10.87 -3.03 6.57
CA SER A 161 9.99 -3.77 5.65
C SER A 161 10.79 -4.75 4.78
N MET A 162 11.92 -4.31 4.21
CA MET A 162 12.85 -5.17 3.48
C MET A 162 13.39 -6.28 4.36
N ALA A 163 13.78 -5.97 5.60
CA ALA A 163 14.30 -6.95 6.54
C ALA A 163 13.26 -8.05 6.83
N ALA A 164 12.02 -7.67 7.18
CA ALA A 164 10.93 -8.61 7.44
C ALA A 164 10.63 -9.53 6.25
N PHE A 165 10.65 -8.98 5.02
CA PHE A 165 10.51 -9.75 3.79
C PHE A 165 11.65 -10.77 3.63
N CYS A 166 12.89 -10.33 3.75
CA CYS A 166 14.08 -11.19 3.58
C CYS A 166 14.19 -12.25 4.67
N GLU A 167 13.88 -11.92 5.92
CA GLU A 167 13.84 -12.86 7.04
C GLU A 167 12.85 -13.98 6.75
N ARG A 168 11.65 -13.64 6.31
CA ARG A 168 10.65 -14.64 5.97
C ARG A 168 11.10 -15.56 4.84
N LEU A 169 11.75 -15.05 3.81
CA LEU A 169 12.32 -15.88 2.74
C LEU A 169 13.39 -16.84 3.28
N LYS A 170 14.25 -16.36 4.18
CA LYS A 170 15.29 -17.21 4.82
C LYS A 170 14.70 -18.27 5.74
N GLU A 171 13.62 -17.99 6.46
CA GLU A 171 12.89 -18.98 7.26
C GLU A 171 12.30 -20.08 6.37
N LEU A 172 11.73 -19.71 5.22
CA LEU A 172 11.14 -20.66 4.27
C LEU A 172 12.19 -21.47 3.52
N ASN A 173 13.32 -20.87 3.20
CA ASN A 173 14.44 -21.53 2.56
C ASN A 173 15.80 -20.99 3.06
N PRO A 174 16.41 -21.62 4.08
CA PRO A 174 17.68 -21.20 4.64
C PRO A 174 18.86 -21.20 3.64
N ARG A 175 18.73 -21.90 2.51
CA ARG A 175 19.78 -22.00 1.48
C ARG A 175 19.77 -20.83 0.47
N LEU A 176 18.81 -19.92 0.57
CA LEU A 176 18.84 -18.70 -0.26
C LEU A 176 20.05 -17.83 0.11
N GLU A 177 20.68 -17.27 -0.91
CA GLU A 177 21.70 -16.23 -0.72
C GLU A 177 21.02 -14.88 -0.73
N VAL A 178 20.97 -14.17 0.41
CA VAL A 178 20.26 -12.90 0.55
C VAL A 178 21.24 -11.79 0.86
N SER A 179 21.40 -10.86 -0.10
CA SER A 179 22.06 -9.56 0.12
C SER A 179 21.02 -8.49 0.46
N ARG A 180 21.39 -7.56 1.34
CA ARG A 180 20.54 -6.44 1.75
C ARG A 180 21.35 -5.15 1.74
N THR A 181 20.87 -4.16 1.00
CA THR A 181 21.52 -2.86 0.89
C THR A 181 20.53 -1.74 1.13
N ALA A 182 20.91 -0.77 1.94
CA ALA A 182 20.22 0.50 2.08
C ALA A 182 21.25 1.64 2.09
N GLY A 183 21.07 2.64 1.25
CA GLY A 183 22.06 3.69 1.14
C GLY A 183 21.60 4.85 0.25
N ARG A 184 22.43 5.91 0.20
CA ARG A 184 22.15 7.08 -0.65
C ARG A 184 22.08 6.71 -2.13
N ARG A 185 22.94 5.79 -2.56
CA ARG A 185 22.96 5.32 -3.95
C ARG A 185 21.67 4.63 -4.32
N THR A 186 21.17 3.71 -3.48
CA THR A 186 19.91 2.99 -3.70
C THR A 186 18.72 3.93 -3.57
N THR A 187 18.69 4.80 -2.56
CA THR A 187 17.62 5.81 -2.38
C THR A 187 17.42 6.65 -3.63
N ARG A 188 18.50 7.02 -4.31
CA ARG A 188 18.44 7.84 -5.52
C ARG A 188 17.60 7.21 -6.63
N TYR A 189 17.59 5.88 -6.74
CA TYR A 189 16.88 5.16 -7.80
C TYR A 189 15.54 4.58 -7.33
N LEU A 190 15.38 4.37 -6.02
CA LEU A 190 14.16 3.81 -5.45
C LEU A 190 13.12 4.89 -5.06
N ASN A 191 13.57 6.13 -4.90
CA ASN A 191 12.67 7.21 -4.52
C ASN A 191 12.08 7.87 -5.76
N PHE A 192 10.76 7.82 -5.91
CA PHE A 192 10.05 8.41 -7.05
C PHE A 192 10.11 9.95 -7.11
N TYR A 193 10.50 10.61 -6.02
CA TYR A 193 10.74 12.07 -5.98
C TYR A 193 12.07 12.49 -6.63
N SER A 194 12.94 11.54 -6.97
CA SER A 194 14.24 11.90 -7.51
C SER A 194 14.20 12.11 -9.01
N LYS A 195 14.86 13.17 -9.51
CA LYS A 195 14.98 13.43 -10.95
C LYS A 195 15.58 12.28 -11.77
N PRO A 196 16.53 11.47 -11.25
CA PRO A 196 17.03 10.31 -11.98
C PRO A 196 15.98 9.23 -12.27
N THR A 197 14.99 9.06 -11.38
CA THR A 197 13.92 8.09 -11.58
C THR A 197 12.74 8.65 -12.36
N ASN A 198 12.57 9.96 -12.31
CA ASN A 198 11.51 10.64 -13.03
C ASN A 198 11.97 12.03 -13.50
N PRO A 199 12.66 12.12 -14.66
CA PRO A 199 13.22 13.37 -15.17
C PRO A 199 12.17 14.41 -15.53
N THR A 200 10.93 14.00 -15.75
CA THR A 200 9.80 14.88 -16.11
C THR A 200 9.01 15.34 -14.88
N LEU A 201 9.47 15.00 -13.67
CA LEU A 201 8.77 15.30 -12.44
C LEU A 201 8.71 16.82 -12.21
N SER A 202 7.56 17.43 -12.44
CA SER A 202 7.23 18.79 -12.02
C SER A 202 6.52 18.76 -10.66
N ARG A 203 6.53 19.88 -9.94
CA ARG A 203 5.78 20.01 -8.68
C ARG A 203 4.29 19.80 -8.90
N GLU A 204 3.78 20.33 -10.00
CA GLU A 204 2.38 20.18 -10.43
C GLU A 204 2.03 18.70 -10.71
N TYR A 205 2.93 17.95 -11.33
CA TYR A 205 2.75 16.52 -11.56
C TYR A 205 2.79 15.71 -10.25
N LEU A 206 3.61 16.11 -9.28
CA LEU A 206 3.65 15.49 -7.95
C LEU A 206 2.34 15.70 -7.21
N ASP A 207 1.80 16.90 -7.23
CA ASP A 207 0.53 17.22 -6.58
C ASP A 207 -0.63 16.44 -7.22
N LEU A 208 -0.66 16.34 -8.54
CA LEU A 208 -1.62 15.51 -9.28
C LEU A 208 -1.42 14.01 -9.01
N SER A 209 -0.17 13.54 -8.93
CA SER A 209 0.11 12.12 -8.69
C SER A 209 -0.23 11.70 -7.26
N LEU A 210 -0.11 12.59 -6.28
CA LEU A 210 -0.56 12.34 -4.90
C LEU A 210 -2.08 12.16 -4.81
N ILE A 211 -2.84 12.86 -5.65
CA ILE A 211 -4.29 12.66 -5.78
C ILE A 211 -4.59 11.29 -6.44
N HIS A 212 -3.79 10.85 -7.41
CA HIS A 212 -3.96 9.58 -8.11
C HIS A 212 -3.37 8.36 -7.37
N ILE A 213 -2.36 8.53 -6.52
CA ILE A 213 -1.80 7.46 -5.67
C ILE A 213 -2.79 7.06 -4.57
N SER A 214 -3.79 7.88 -4.28
CA SER A 214 -4.89 7.53 -3.38
C SER A 214 -5.91 6.55 -3.96
N GLU A 215 -5.79 6.15 -5.25
CA GLU A 215 -6.61 5.08 -5.83
C GLU A 215 -5.90 3.72 -5.70
N PRO A 216 -6.28 2.87 -4.73
CA PRO A 216 -5.63 1.57 -4.52
C PRO A 216 -5.91 0.54 -5.62
N THR A 217 -6.78 0.87 -6.58
CA THR A 217 -7.26 -0.09 -7.60
C THR A 217 -6.36 -0.21 -8.83
N ARG A 218 -5.37 0.67 -9.03
CA ARG A 218 -4.55 0.68 -10.27
C ARG A 218 -3.28 -0.16 -10.22
N HIS A 219 -2.86 -0.67 -9.07
CA HIS A 219 -1.64 -1.48 -8.95
C HIS A 219 -1.88 -2.96 -8.68
N ALA A 220 -3.11 -3.43 -8.77
CA ALA A 220 -3.45 -4.86 -8.66
C ALA A 220 -3.50 -5.58 -10.03
N GLN A 221 -3.15 -4.92 -11.11
CA GLN A 221 -3.13 -5.52 -12.46
C GLN A 221 -1.74 -5.41 -13.09
N ILE A 222 -0.80 -6.17 -12.59
CA ILE A 222 0.30 -6.72 -13.38
C ILE A 222 0.66 -8.08 -12.79
#